data_500e9d193d8920ff7b901982738ebec9
#
_entry.id   500e9d193d8920ff7b901982738ebec9
#
_cell.length_a   1.000
_cell.length_b   1.000
_cell.length_c   1.000
_cell.angle_alpha   90.00
_cell.angle_beta   90.00
_cell.angle_gamma   90.00
#
_symmetry.space_group_name_H-M   'P 1'
#
loop_
_entity.id
_entity.type
_entity.pdbx_description
1 polymer ?
#
loop_
_entity_poly.entity_id
_entity_poly.type
_entity_poly.pdbx_seq_one_letter_code
_entity_poly.pdbx_strand_id
1 'polypeptide(L)'
;MDIRSTPENPILKLGFVLVTAYTGVIGAFLYVVGCREPLPGLHERYVSAKWRQVLGSTIHCVAGDGIGILVGAVIGSVIHFSPFVDVAIEYSMGFLFGWAIFQSLFMRDMAGGSYRRSLASTFIPELLSMNLLMTAMIPISTISLTNIPGGHDPFGGVFWFIFSMALLGGLGMAYPMNWWLVSRHLKHGMMTVRPKTSDSESMTSQHADMHHPKESLPSRRIISIMASMSILALAAGITIAWFFGGL
;
A
#
# COMPACT_ATOMS: atom_id res chain seq x y z
N MET A 1 -2.09 -10.84 -17.98
CA MET A 1 -1.80 -11.25 -16.59
C MET A 1 -2.70 -12.42 -16.22
N ASP A 2 -2.12 -13.50 -15.76
CA ASP A 2 -2.81 -14.71 -15.30
C ASP A 2 -3.29 -14.57 -13.84
N ILE A 3 -3.72 -13.36 -13.50
CA ILE A 3 -4.08 -13.00 -12.12
C ILE A 3 -5.41 -13.63 -11.68
N ARG A 4 -6.25 -14.05 -12.63
CA ARG A 4 -7.56 -14.65 -12.31
C ARG A 4 -7.41 -16.03 -11.69
N SER A 5 -6.45 -16.82 -12.15
CA SER A 5 -6.17 -18.18 -11.66
C SER A 5 -5.30 -18.20 -10.39
N THR A 6 -4.61 -17.11 -10.06
CA THR A 6 -3.79 -17.04 -8.83
C THR A 6 -4.67 -17.16 -7.59
N PRO A 7 -4.39 -18.10 -6.65
CA PRO A 7 -5.22 -18.31 -5.47
C PRO A 7 -4.94 -17.28 -4.37
N GLU A 8 -5.18 -16.00 -4.65
CA GLU A 8 -4.95 -14.89 -3.75
C GLU A 8 -6.24 -14.10 -3.51
N ASN A 9 -6.28 -13.31 -2.45
CA ASN A 9 -7.43 -12.47 -2.11
C ASN A 9 -7.78 -11.51 -3.25
N PRO A 10 -9.06 -11.36 -3.63
CA PRO A 10 -9.50 -10.48 -4.72
C PRO A 10 -9.03 -9.04 -4.58
N ILE A 11 -8.98 -8.50 -3.36
CA ILE A 11 -8.56 -7.12 -3.10
C ILE A 11 -7.06 -6.96 -3.39
N LEU A 12 -6.24 -7.95 -3.02
CA LEU A 12 -4.81 -7.92 -3.34
C LEU A 12 -4.56 -8.10 -4.85
N LYS A 13 -5.35 -8.94 -5.53
CA LYS A 13 -5.33 -9.03 -7.00
C LYS A 13 -5.61 -7.67 -7.65
N LEU A 14 -6.64 -6.98 -7.16
CA LEU A 14 -6.94 -5.62 -7.59
C LEU A 14 -5.76 -4.69 -7.34
N GLY A 15 -5.10 -4.80 -6.18
CA GLY A 15 -3.90 -4.04 -5.86
C GLY A 15 -2.79 -4.20 -6.90
N PHE A 16 -2.47 -5.43 -7.30
CA PHE A 16 -1.48 -5.68 -8.37
C PHE A 16 -1.92 -5.13 -9.73
N VAL A 17 -3.20 -5.22 -10.07
CA VAL A 17 -3.74 -4.63 -11.32
C VAL A 17 -3.56 -3.11 -11.31
N LEU A 18 -3.92 -2.45 -10.22
CA LEU A 18 -3.81 -1.00 -10.07
C LEU A 18 -2.36 -0.54 -10.13
N VAL A 19 -1.47 -1.16 -9.35
CA VAL A 19 -0.04 -0.81 -9.39
C VAL A 19 0.54 -1.05 -10.79
N THR A 20 0.09 -2.10 -11.49
CA THR A 20 0.49 -2.30 -12.90
C THR A 20 -0.08 -1.21 -13.81
N ALA A 21 -1.31 -0.77 -13.60
CA ALA A 21 -1.89 0.33 -14.36
C ALA A 21 -1.13 1.65 -14.14
N TYR A 22 -0.66 1.90 -12.90
CA TYR A 22 0.10 3.11 -12.56
C TYR A 22 1.54 3.07 -13.05
N THR A 23 2.22 1.92 -12.96
CA THR A 23 3.67 1.80 -13.14
C THR A 23 4.09 0.92 -14.32
N GLY A 24 3.11 0.44 -15.10
CA GLY A 24 3.34 -0.34 -16.32
C GLY A 24 4.10 -1.65 -16.08
N VAL A 25 5.18 -1.82 -16.82
CA VAL A 25 6.01 -3.06 -16.79
C VAL A 25 6.58 -3.36 -15.41
N ILE A 26 6.90 -2.34 -14.61
CA ILE A 26 7.46 -2.51 -13.26
C ILE A 26 6.42 -3.18 -12.35
N GLY A 27 5.17 -2.72 -12.35
CA GLY A 27 4.10 -3.33 -11.59
C GLY A 27 3.81 -4.77 -12.04
N ALA A 28 3.84 -5.03 -13.36
CA ALA A 28 3.70 -6.37 -13.89
C ALA A 28 4.85 -7.29 -13.43
N PHE A 29 6.08 -6.80 -13.42
CA PHE A 29 7.25 -7.52 -12.91
C PHE A 29 7.10 -7.84 -11.41
N LEU A 30 6.68 -6.86 -10.60
CA LEU A 30 6.43 -7.07 -9.18
C LEU A 30 5.36 -8.14 -8.92
N TYR A 31 4.31 -8.20 -9.75
CA TYR A 31 3.32 -9.27 -9.69
C TYR A 31 3.93 -10.64 -9.97
N VAL A 32 4.71 -10.77 -11.06
CA VAL A 32 5.32 -12.04 -11.45
C VAL A 32 6.27 -12.56 -10.39
N VAL A 33 7.11 -11.69 -9.84
CA VAL A 33 8.12 -12.10 -8.84
C VAL A 33 7.53 -12.27 -7.45
N GLY A 34 6.51 -11.47 -7.12
CA GLY A 34 5.92 -11.44 -5.78
C GLY A 34 4.80 -12.43 -5.55
N CYS A 35 3.84 -12.51 -6.49
CA CYS A 35 2.56 -13.17 -6.26
C CYS A 35 2.28 -14.35 -7.19
N ARG A 36 2.73 -14.32 -8.46
CA ARG A 36 2.45 -15.38 -9.42
C ARG A 36 3.18 -16.66 -9.04
N GLU A 37 2.42 -17.72 -8.76
CA GLU A 37 3.04 -19.01 -8.44
C GLU A 37 3.78 -19.59 -9.67
N PRO A 38 4.98 -20.18 -9.44
CA PRO A 38 5.77 -20.75 -10.53
C PRO A 38 5.18 -22.08 -11.05
N LEU A 39 4.52 -22.84 -10.19
CA LEU A 39 3.87 -24.11 -10.50
C LEU A 39 2.53 -24.21 -9.77
N PRO A 40 1.49 -24.78 -10.39
CA PRO A 40 0.18 -24.93 -9.78
C PRO A 40 0.24 -25.66 -8.41
N GLY A 41 -0.40 -25.09 -7.41
CA GLY A 41 -0.47 -25.68 -6.04
C GLY A 41 0.68 -25.31 -5.10
N LEU A 42 1.69 -24.57 -5.55
CA LEU A 42 2.81 -24.14 -4.70
C LEU A 42 2.66 -22.68 -4.19
N HIS A 43 1.53 -22.04 -4.43
CA HIS A 43 1.32 -20.62 -4.09
C HIS A 43 1.61 -20.32 -2.63
N GLU A 44 1.06 -21.09 -1.69
CA GLU A 44 1.24 -20.90 -0.26
C GLU A 44 2.73 -20.91 0.16
N ARG A 45 3.47 -21.93 -0.31
CA ARG A 45 4.91 -22.04 -0.08
C ARG A 45 5.68 -20.91 -0.76
N TYR A 46 5.25 -20.48 -1.95
CA TYR A 46 5.89 -19.42 -2.70
C TYR A 46 5.74 -18.07 -2.01
N VAL A 47 4.52 -17.70 -1.60
CA VAL A 47 4.25 -16.40 -0.95
C VAL A 47 4.64 -16.37 0.53
N SER A 48 4.97 -17.51 1.15
CA SER A 48 5.40 -17.57 2.56
C SER A 48 6.72 -16.83 2.85
N ALA A 49 7.54 -16.60 1.82
CA ALA A 49 8.79 -15.85 1.99
C ALA A 49 8.51 -14.42 2.49
N LYS A 50 9.19 -14.01 3.57
CA LYS A 50 8.95 -12.75 4.28
C LYS A 50 8.89 -11.53 3.34
N TRP A 51 9.85 -11.42 2.44
CA TRP A 51 9.91 -10.30 1.51
C TRP A 51 8.70 -10.23 0.56
N ARG A 52 8.14 -11.40 0.17
CA ARG A 52 6.90 -11.45 -0.63
C ARG A 52 5.69 -11.04 0.18
N GLN A 53 5.61 -11.49 1.43
CA GLN A 53 4.58 -11.05 2.38
C GLN A 53 4.57 -9.52 2.52
N VAL A 54 5.76 -8.93 2.69
CA VAL A 54 5.93 -7.49 2.78
C VAL A 54 5.61 -6.79 1.47
N LEU A 55 6.05 -7.36 0.34
CA LEU A 55 5.74 -6.82 -0.98
C LEU A 55 4.23 -6.76 -1.22
N GLY A 56 3.51 -7.84 -0.95
CA GLY A 56 2.04 -7.87 -1.08
C GLY A 56 1.36 -6.83 -0.19
N SER A 57 1.79 -6.72 1.07
CA SER A 57 1.29 -5.69 1.98
C SER A 57 1.56 -4.27 1.47
N THR A 58 2.75 -4.02 0.91
CA THR A 58 3.12 -2.70 0.36
C THR A 58 2.33 -2.39 -0.92
N ILE A 59 2.22 -3.35 -1.84
CA ILE A 59 1.42 -3.21 -3.08
C ILE A 59 -0.04 -2.88 -2.75
N HIS A 60 -0.60 -3.54 -1.74
CA HIS A 60 -1.96 -3.31 -1.30
C HIS A 60 -2.19 -1.87 -0.83
N CYS A 61 -1.29 -1.32 0.01
CA CYS A 61 -1.37 0.07 0.45
C CYS A 61 -1.18 1.04 -0.71
N VAL A 62 -0.09 0.88 -1.47
CA VAL A 62 0.22 1.75 -2.61
C VAL A 62 -0.92 1.77 -3.64
N ALA A 63 -1.62 0.67 -3.83
CA ALA A 63 -2.77 0.60 -4.72
C ALA A 63 -3.94 1.46 -4.22
N GLY A 64 -4.28 1.33 -2.93
CA GLY A 64 -5.37 2.06 -2.32
C GLY A 64 -5.07 3.55 -2.17
N ASP A 65 -3.90 3.87 -1.61
CA ASP A 65 -3.41 5.23 -1.45
C ASP A 65 -3.31 5.92 -2.82
N GLY A 66 -2.77 5.21 -3.82
CA GLY A 66 -2.60 5.71 -5.18
C GLY A 66 -3.91 6.16 -5.85
N ILE A 67 -5.02 5.44 -5.66
CA ILE A 67 -6.34 5.89 -6.15
C ILE A 67 -6.73 7.22 -5.50
N GLY A 68 -6.63 7.29 -4.18
CA GLY A 68 -7.02 8.51 -3.46
C GLY A 68 -6.14 9.71 -3.82
N ILE A 69 -4.82 9.51 -3.93
CA ILE A 69 -3.89 10.56 -4.35
C ILE A 69 -4.21 11.01 -5.78
N LEU A 70 -4.47 10.07 -6.70
CA LEU A 70 -4.87 10.40 -8.07
C LEU A 70 -6.16 11.22 -8.12
N VAL A 71 -7.16 10.85 -7.31
CA VAL A 71 -8.40 11.63 -7.18
C VAL A 71 -8.10 13.03 -6.65
N GLY A 72 -7.26 13.16 -5.63
CA GLY A 72 -6.81 14.44 -5.10
C GLY A 72 -6.10 15.30 -6.15
N ALA A 73 -5.15 14.72 -6.88
CA ALA A 73 -4.42 15.40 -7.95
C ALA A 73 -5.33 15.89 -9.10
N VAL A 74 -6.32 15.08 -9.50
CA VAL A 74 -7.32 15.51 -10.49
C VAL A 74 -8.19 16.65 -9.97
N ILE A 75 -8.61 16.60 -8.70
CA ILE A 75 -9.35 17.70 -8.08
C ILE A 75 -8.50 18.98 -8.07
N GLY A 76 -7.24 18.90 -7.66
CA GLY A 76 -6.29 20.01 -7.66
C GLY A 76 -6.08 20.62 -9.05
N SER A 77 -5.94 19.78 -10.08
CA SER A 77 -5.77 20.24 -11.48
C SER A 77 -6.97 21.02 -12.02
N VAL A 78 -8.18 20.74 -11.52
CA VAL A 78 -9.41 21.46 -11.93
C VAL A 78 -9.63 22.73 -11.13
N ILE A 79 -9.40 22.71 -9.81
CA ILE A 79 -9.74 23.82 -8.90
C ILE A 79 -8.56 24.80 -8.75
N HIS A 80 -7.33 24.37 -9.02
CA HIS A 80 -6.10 25.17 -8.92
C HIS A 80 -5.89 25.75 -7.50
N PHE A 81 -5.76 24.88 -6.52
CA PHE A 81 -5.39 25.25 -5.16
C PHE A 81 -3.92 25.71 -5.06
N SER A 82 -3.54 26.20 -3.89
CA SER A 82 -2.11 26.39 -3.59
C SER A 82 -1.42 25.02 -3.47
N PRO A 83 -0.13 24.90 -3.81
CA PRO A 83 0.60 23.62 -3.79
C PRO A 83 0.49 22.87 -2.46
N PHE A 84 0.53 23.59 -1.34
CA PHE A 84 0.36 23.01 0.00
C PHE A 84 -1.04 22.39 0.20
N VAL A 85 -2.09 23.05 -0.29
CA VAL A 85 -3.47 22.56 -0.21
C VAL A 85 -3.65 21.34 -1.09
N ASP A 86 -3.05 21.32 -2.29
CA ASP A 86 -3.07 20.16 -3.19
C ASP A 86 -2.46 18.95 -2.51
N VAL A 87 -1.27 19.06 -1.93
CA VAL A 87 -0.62 17.99 -1.19
C VAL A 87 -1.46 17.53 0.01
N ALA A 88 -2.10 18.46 0.73
CA ALA A 88 -2.96 18.10 1.87
C ALA A 88 -4.21 17.31 1.42
N ILE A 89 -4.79 17.66 0.27
CA ILE A 89 -5.93 16.95 -0.33
C ILE A 89 -5.47 15.56 -0.81
N GLU A 90 -4.37 15.48 -1.54
CA GLU A 90 -3.80 14.21 -2.01
C GLU A 90 -3.51 13.27 -0.84
N TYR A 91 -2.87 13.77 0.22
CA TYR A 91 -2.62 13.00 1.43
C TYR A 91 -3.91 12.50 2.08
N SER A 92 -4.90 13.40 2.24
CA SER A 92 -6.16 13.06 2.90
C SER A 92 -6.97 12.05 2.10
N MET A 93 -7.06 12.22 0.79
CA MET A 93 -7.75 11.29 -0.12
C MET A 93 -7.02 9.94 -0.18
N GLY A 94 -5.68 9.96 -0.33
CA GLY A 94 -4.86 8.76 -0.30
C GLY A 94 -5.10 7.95 0.97
N PHE A 95 -4.96 8.59 2.12
CA PHE A 95 -5.19 7.96 3.41
C PHE A 95 -6.61 7.40 3.57
N LEU A 96 -7.64 8.14 3.17
CA LEU A 96 -9.03 7.69 3.26
C LEU A 96 -9.29 6.45 2.39
N PHE A 97 -8.83 6.45 1.15
CA PHE A 97 -9.01 5.31 0.24
C PHE A 97 -8.20 4.10 0.69
N GLY A 98 -6.94 4.29 1.05
CA GLY A 98 -6.07 3.23 1.56
C GLY A 98 -6.63 2.61 2.83
N TRP A 99 -6.91 3.43 3.84
CA TRP A 99 -7.40 2.97 5.13
C TRP A 99 -8.82 2.44 5.09
N ALA A 100 -9.79 3.29 4.69
CA ALA A 100 -11.21 2.95 4.85
C ALA A 100 -11.67 1.91 3.81
N ILE A 101 -11.17 1.95 2.59
CA ILE A 101 -11.62 1.03 1.54
C ILE A 101 -10.69 -0.18 1.46
N PHE A 102 -9.43 0.03 1.07
CA PHE A 102 -8.52 -1.08 0.79
C PHE A 102 -8.17 -1.89 2.03
N GLN A 103 -7.55 -1.25 3.02
CA GLN A 103 -7.05 -1.96 4.20
C GLN A 103 -8.18 -2.53 5.06
N SER A 104 -9.25 -1.76 5.25
CA SER A 104 -10.35 -2.19 6.12
C SER A 104 -11.20 -3.29 5.50
N LEU A 105 -11.43 -3.27 4.18
CA LEU A 105 -12.14 -4.35 3.50
C LEU A 105 -11.30 -5.63 3.43
N PHE A 106 -9.99 -5.50 3.18
CA PHE A 106 -9.07 -6.64 3.18
C PHE A 106 -9.05 -7.36 4.54
N MET A 107 -9.04 -6.58 5.64
CA MET A 107 -8.95 -7.11 7.00
C MET A 107 -10.30 -7.51 7.61
N ARG A 108 -11.42 -7.21 6.94
CA ARG A 108 -12.77 -7.40 7.49
C ARG A 108 -13.04 -8.83 7.95
N ASP A 109 -12.71 -9.80 7.11
CA ASP A 109 -12.99 -11.22 7.40
C ASP A 109 -12.16 -11.71 8.60
N MET A 110 -10.92 -11.23 8.72
CA MET A 110 -10.02 -11.51 9.84
C MET A 110 -10.44 -10.78 11.13
N ALA A 111 -11.16 -9.66 11.02
CA ALA A 111 -11.75 -8.93 12.14
C ALA A 111 -13.10 -9.50 12.60
N GLY A 112 -13.41 -10.76 12.26
CA GLY A 112 -14.67 -11.42 12.58
C GLY A 112 -15.87 -10.83 11.84
N GLY A 113 -15.68 -10.36 10.61
CA GLY A 113 -16.72 -9.74 9.76
C GLY A 113 -17.07 -8.29 10.12
N SER A 114 -16.49 -7.73 11.18
CA SER A 114 -16.81 -6.38 11.66
C SER A 114 -15.96 -5.31 11.00
N TYR A 115 -16.56 -4.51 10.13
CA TYR A 115 -15.89 -3.39 9.46
C TYR A 115 -15.35 -2.34 10.46
N ARG A 116 -16.11 -2.01 11.51
CA ARG A 116 -15.67 -1.05 12.53
C ARG A 116 -14.44 -1.52 13.29
N ARG A 117 -14.36 -2.83 13.60
CA ARG A 117 -13.19 -3.42 14.26
C ARG A 117 -11.99 -3.40 13.30
N SER A 118 -12.21 -3.69 12.04
CA SER A 118 -11.19 -3.61 10.99
C SER A 118 -10.64 -2.19 10.87
N LEU A 119 -11.50 -1.18 10.74
CA LEU A 119 -11.10 0.24 10.72
C LEU A 119 -10.22 0.61 11.93
N ALA A 120 -10.65 0.26 13.12
CA ALA A 120 -9.91 0.60 14.34
C ALA A 120 -8.52 -0.08 14.40
N SER A 121 -8.42 -1.35 13.98
CA SER A 121 -7.15 -2.10 14.02
C SER A 121 -6.17 -1.69 12.92
N THR A 122 -6.66 -1.21 11.79
CA THR A 122 -5.83 -0.87 10.62
C THR A 122 -5.41 0.60 10.56
N PHE A 123 -6.00 1.48 11.39
CA PHE A 123 -5.71 2.91 11.37
C PHE A 123 -4.22 3.24 11.56
N ILE A 124 -3.63 2.77 12.65
CA ILE A 124 -2.21 3.06 12.96
C ILE A 124 -1.26 2.45 11.91
N PRO A 125 -1.39 1.16 11.56
CA PRO A 125 -0.57 0.58 10.50
C PRO A 125 -0.63 1.34 9.17
N GLU A 126 -1.83 1.80 8.79
CA GLU A 126 -2.00 2.54 7.54
C GLU A 126 -1.39 3.94 7.63
N LEU A 127 -1.63 4.66 8.73
CA LEU A 127 -1.03 5.98 8.96
C LEU A 127 0.50 5.94 8.88
N LEU A 128 1.13 4.95 9.49
CA LEU A 128 2.59 4.79 9.46
C LEU A 128 3.09 4.51 8.04
N SER A 129 2.42 3.63 7.31
CA SER A 129 2.75 3.28 5.93
C SER A 129 2.59 4.47 4.98
N MET A 130 1.46 5.19 5.08
CA MET A 130 1.14 6.36 4.28
C MET A 130 2.14 7.50 4.50
N ASN A 131 2.55 7.77 5.75
CA ASN A 131 3.57 8.77 6.03
C ASN A 131 4.87 8.50 5.29
N LEU A 132 5.33 7.23 5.27
CA LEU A 132 6.56 6.86 4.56
C LEU A 132 6.37 6.90 3.04
N LEU A 133 5.22 6.49 2.53
CA LEU A 133 4.89 6.63 1.11
C LEU A 133 4.99 8.09 0.67
N MET A 134 4.33 8.98 1.39
CA MET A 134 4.30 10.41 1.06
C MET A 134 5.65 11.11 1.28
N THR A 135 6.51 10.58 2.17
CA THR A 135 7.88 11.11 2.35
C THR A 135 8.68 11.18 1.05
N ALA A 136 8.54 10.19 0.17
CA ALA A 136 9.19 10.20 -1.13
C ALA A 136 8.30 10.77 -2.23
N MET A 137 7.00 10.50 -2.16
CA MET A 137 6.07 10.88 -3.22
C MET A 137 5.94 12.41 -3.35
N ILE A 138 5.79 13.13 -2.22
CA ILE A 138 5.67 14.60 -2.22
C ILE A 138 6.87 15.28 -2.92
N PRO A 139 8.13 15.07 -2.51
CA PRO A 139 9.23 15.77 -3.17
C PRO A 139 9.41 15.34 -4.62
N ILE A 140 9.23 14.06 -4.95
CA ILE A 140 9.36 13.59 -6.34
C ILE A 140 8.31 14.24 -7.23
N SER A 141 7.04 14.26 -6.83
CA SER A 141 5.97 14.88 -7.62
C SER A 141 6.17 16.39 -7.72
N THR A 142 6.36 17.09 -6.60
CA THR A 142 6.45 18.55 -6.55
C THR A 142 7.64 19.08 -7.35
N ILE A 143 8.83 18.49 -7.17
CA ILE A 143 10.03 18.88 -7.92
C ILE A 143 9.86 18.59 -9.42
N SER A 144 9.27 17.43 -9.76
CA SER A 144 9.04 17.09 -11.17
C SER A 144 8.01 18.01 -11.83
N LEU A 145 6.91 18.30 -11.16
CA LEU A 145 5.86 19.20 -11.66
C LEU A 145 6.39 20.63 -11.90
N THR A 146 7.28 21.10 -11.04
CA THR A 146 7.90 22.43 -11.18
C THR A 146 8.88 22.49 -12.36
N ASN A 147 9.62 21.40 -12.63
CA ASN A 147 10.70 21.41 -13.61
C ASN A 147 10.32 20.80 -14.97
N ILE A 148 9.23 20.03 -15.07
CA ILE A 148 8.82 19.35 -16.30
C ILE A 148 7.51 19.96 -16.83
N PRO A 149 7.54 20.66 -17.96
CA PRO A 149 6.34 21.26 -18.56
C PRO A 149 5.27 20.20 -18.91
N GLY A 150 4.00 20.52 -18.70
CA GLY A 150 2.87 19.64 -19.01
C GLY A 150 2.57 18.59 -17.95
N GLY A 151 3.25 18.63 -16.81
CA GLY A 151 3.03 17.68 -15.71
C GLY A 151 1.69 17.82 -14.98
N HIS A 152 1.04 18.98 -15.08
CA HIS A 152 -0.25 19.24 -14.41
C HIS A 152 -1.48 18.78 -15.22
N ASP A 153 -1.30 18.30 -16.45
CA ASP A 153 -2.41 17.80 -17.25
C ASP A 153 -2.66 16.30 -16.98
N PRO A 154 -3.76 15.93 -16.29
CA PRO A 154 -4.07 14.52 -15.99
C PRO A 154 -4.29 13.64 -17.23
N PHE A 155 -4.56 14.25 -18.38
CA PHE A 155 -4.71 13.54 -19.67
C PHE A 155 -3.38 13.39 -20.41
N GLY A 156 -2.34 14.08 -19.95
CA GLY A 156 -1.01 14.06 -20.55
C GLY A 156 -0.14 12.90 -20.08
N GLY A 157 0.69 12.36 -20.99
CA GLY A 157 1.63 11.28 -20.64
C GLY A 157 2.69 11.69 -19.60
N VAL A 158 3.03 12.99 -19.53
CA VAL A 158 3.98 13.53 -18.55
C VAL A 158 3.44 13.42 -17.12
N PHE A 159 2.17 13.74 -16.91
CA PHE A 159 1.51 13.54 -15.61
C PHE A 159 1.63 12.09 -15.13
N TRP A 160 1.29 11.13 -15.98
CA TRP A 160 1.36 9.71 -15.64
C TRP A 160 2.77 9.22 -15.40
N PHE A 161 3.75 9.76 -16.12
CA PHE A 161 5.16 9.47 -15.87
C PHE A 161 5.60 9.97 -14.48
N ILE A 162 5.29 11.21 -14.13
CA ILE A 162 5.61 11.81 -12.82
C ILE A 162 4.91 11.02 -11.71
N PHE A 163 3.61 10.74 -11.87
CA PHE A 163 2.83 9.95 -10.92
C PHE A 163 3.43 8.56 -10.70
N SER A 164 3.81 7.88 -11.78
CA SER A 164 4.45 6.56 -11.71
C SER A 164 5.78 6.61 -10.95
N MET A 165 6.63 7.59 -11.23
CA MET A 165 7.93 7.73 -10.57
C MET A 165 7.76 8.07 -9.09
N ALA A 166 6.84 8.98 -8.76
CA ALA A 166 6.52 9.35 -7.38
C ALA A 166 5.99 8.13 -6.60
N LEU A 167 5.09 7.37 -7.21
CA LEU A 167 4.50 6.17 -6.60
C LEU A 167 5.54 5.06 -6.38
N LEU A 168 6.46 4.85 -7.32
CA LEU A 168 7.58 3.90 -7.16
C LEU A 168 8.54 4.34 -6.06
N GLY A 169 8.86 5.62 -5.97
CA GLY A 169 9.63 6.18 -4.87
C GLY A 169 8.94 5.97 -3.53
N GLY A 170 7.63 6.24 -3.48
CA GLY A 170 6.77 6.01 -2.32
C GLY A 170 6.72 4.53 -1.92
N LEU A 171 6.57 3.61 -2.89
CA LEU A 171 6.63 2.17 -2.66
C LEU A 171 7.95 1.75 -2.01
N GLY A 172 9.06 2.22 -2.56
CA GLY A 172 10.40 1.94 -2.01
C GLY A 172 10.55 2.44 -0.58
N MET A 173 10.05 3.66 -0.28
CA MET A 173 10.13 4.26 1.05
C MET A 173 9.18 3.61 2.06
N ALA A 174 7.98 3.20 1.65
CA ALA A 174 7.01 2.51 2.48
C ALA A 174 7.41 1.06 2.79
N TYR A 175 8.22 0.42 1.95
CA TYR A 175 8.60 -0.98 2.08
C TYR A 175 9.27 -1.34 3.43
N PRO A 176 10.27 -0.60 3.95
CA PRO A 176 10.88 -0.89 5.25
C PRO A 176 9.89 -0.73 6.41
N MET A 177 8.95 0.23 6.34
CA MET A 177 7.89 0.37 7.35
C MET A 177 6.95 -0.83 7.30
N ASN A 178 6.50 -1.23 6.13
CA ASN A 178 5.66 -2.43 5.97
C ASN A 178 6.40 -3.70 6.39
N TRP A 179 7.72 -3.77 6.17
CA TRP A 179 8.53 -4.87 6.71
C TRP A 179 8.42 -4.95 8.23
N TRP A 180 8.58 -3.82 8.92
CA TRP A 180 8.44 -3.77 10.36
C TRP A 180 7.01 -4.10 10.80
N LEU A 181 5.98 -3.55 10.16
CA LEU A 181 4.57 -3.80 10.47
C LEU A 181 4.19 -5.28 10.30
N VAL A 182 4.58 -5.91 9.20
CA VAL A 182 4.35 -7.35 8.98
C VAL A 182 5.15 -8.20 9.93
N SER A 183 6.39 -7.78 10.28
CA SER A 183 7.22 -8.50 11.25
C SER A 183 6.67 -8.47 12.67
N ARG A 184 5.87 -7.47 12.99
CA ARG A 184 5.22 -7.30 14.30
C ARG A 184 3.75 -7.71 14.30
N HIS A 185 3.28 -8.36 13.24
CA HIS A 185 1.89 -8.81 13.08
C HIS A 185 0.84 -7.67 13.21
N LEU A 186 1.27 -6.43 12.96
CA LEU A 186 0.39 -5.26 12.88
C LEU A 186 -0.27 -5.11 11.50
N LYS A 187 0.35 -5.68 10.47
CA LYS A 187 -0.17 -5.79 9.11
C LYS A 187 -0.05 -7.23 8.62
N HIS A 188 -0.99 -7.63 7.78
CA HIS A 188 -0.94 -8.94 7.14
C HIS A 188 -0.28 -8.85 5.76
N GLY A 189 0.42 -9.91 5.39
CA GLY A 189 1.00 -10.11 4.08
C GLY A 189 0.03 -10.83 3.12
N MET A 190 0.57 -11.46 2.09
CA MET A 190 -0.18 -12.29 1.15
C MET A 190 -0.78 -13.52 1.83
N MET A 191 -1.96 -13.94 1.39
CA MET A 191 -2.67 -15.11 1.88
C MET A 191 -3.17 -15.95 0.72
N THR A 192 -3.06 -17.27 0.83
CA THR A 192 -3.64 -18.18 -0.16
C THR A 192 -5.12 -18.40 0.14
N VAL A 193 -5.99 -18.02 -0.81
CA VAL A 193 -7.42 -18.26 -0.72
C VAL A 193 -7.80 -19.35 -1.71
N ARG A 194 -8.22 -20.50 -1.20
CA ARG A 194 -8.73 -21.62 -2.02
C ARG A 194 -10.24 -21.70 -1.95
N PRO A 195 -10.94 -22.06 -3.04
CA PRO A 195 -12.36 -22.39 -2.97
C PRO A 195 -12.58 -23.51 -1.96
N LYS A 196 -13.57 -23.38 -1.09
CA LYS A 196 -13.98 -24.48 -0.19
C LYS A 196 -14.53 -25.62 -1.04
N THR A 197 -13.75 -26.69 -1.21
CA THR A 197 -14.26 -27.99 -1.66
C THR A 197 -14.74 -28.74 -0.44
N SER A 198 -15.79 -29.55 -0.60
CA SER A 198 -16.47 -30.30 0.48
C SER A 198 -15.54 -31.21 1.30
N ASP A 199 -14.33 -31.49 0.81
CA ASP A 199 -13.33 -32.32 1.47
C ASP A 199 -12.35 -31.52 2.34
N SER A 200 -12.50 -30.19 2.44
CA SER A 200 -11.55 -29.29 3.12
C SER A 200 -11.89 -29.04 4.60
N GLU A 201 -13.02 -29.53 5.10
CA GLU A 201 -13.42 -29.28 6.51
C GLU A 201 -12.47 -29.92 7.53
N SER A 202 -11.79 -31.01 7.17
CA SER A 202 -10.84 -31.68 8.05
C SER A 202 -9.44 -31.04 8.09
N MET A 203 -9.06 -30.30 7.04
CA MET A 203 -7.75 -29.61 6.99
C MET A 203 -7.78 -28.17 7.53
N THR A 204 -8.95 -27.50 7.49
CA THR A 204 -9.06 -26.12 7.98
C THR A 204 -8.97 -26.04 9.50
N SER A 205 -9.38 -27.09 10.22
CA SER A 205 -9.23 -27.20 11.67
C SER A 205 -7.77 -27.43 12.12
N GLN A 206 -6.94 -28.08 11.29
CA GLN A 206 -5.52 -28.31 11.61
C GLN A 206 -4.65 -27.08 11.36
N HIS A 207 -5.03 -26.17 10.44
CA HIS A 207 -4.28 -24.93 10.21
C HIS A 207 -4.66 -23.78 11.16
N ALA A 208 -5.81 -23.84 11.81
CA ALA A 208 -6.19 -22.90 12.87
C ALA A 208 -5.39 -23.12 14.17
N ASP A 209 -4.84 -24.32 14.36
CA ASP A 209 -4.09 -24.71 15.57
C ASP A 209 -2.56 -24.70 15.40
N MET A 210 -2.02 -24.20 14.27
CA MET A 210 -0.61 -23.85 14.29
C MET A 210 -0.43 -22.71 15.30
N HIS A 211 -0.03 -23.07 16.48
CA HIS A 211 0.46 -22.20 17.54
C HIS A 211 1.42 -21.16 16.94
N HIS A 212 0.88 -20.03 16.49
CA HIS A 212 1.69 -18.83 16.46
C HIS A 212 2.07 -18.58 17.92
N PRO A 213 3.34 -18.54 18.28
CA PRO A 213 3.75 -18.06 19.59
C PRO A 213 2.96 -16.75 19.80
N LYS A 214 2.36 -16.57 20.99
CA LYS A 214 1.76 -15.29 21.37
C LYS A 214 2.91 -14.27 21.45
N GLU A 215 3.43 -13.85 20.28
CA GLU A 215 4.30 -12.71 20.22
C GLU A 215 3.47 -11.52 20.69
N SER A 216 3.87 -11.00 21.83
CA SER A 216 3.21 -9.85 22.45
C SER A 216 3.20 -8.71 21.44
N LEU A 217 2.02 -8.17 21.16
CA LEU A 217 1.88 -6.92 20.39
C LEU A 217 2.95 -5.92 20.86
N PRO A 218 3.57 -5.16 19.96
CA PRO A 218 4.61 -4.22 20.33
C PRO A 218 4.08 -3.25 21.38
N SER A 219 4.92 -2.92 22.35
CA SER A 219 4.54 -1.99 23.43
C SER A 219 4.11 -0.65 22.84
N ARG A 220 3.19 0.04 23.53
CA ARG A 220 2.76 1.40 23.14
C ARG A 220 3.95 2.34 22.89
N ARG A 221 5.03 2.19 23.68
CA ARG A 221 6.26 2.97 23.50
C ARG A 221 6.90 2.74 22.13
N ILE A 222 6.99 1.51 21.67
CA ILE A 222 7.57 1.19 20.35
C ILE A 222 6.70 1.76 19.23
N ILE A 223 5.37 1.63 19.35
CA ILE A 223 4.42 2.23 18.39
C ILE A 223 4.59 3.75 18.34
N SER A 224 4.70 4.41 19.51
CA SER A 224 4.91 5.88 19.57
C SER A 224 6.24 6.30 18.92
N ILE A 225 7.31 5.55 19.14
CA ILE A 225 8.61 5.82 18.51
C ILE A 225 8.49 5.71 16.96
N MET A 226 7.86 4.65 16.46
CA MET A 226 7.68 4.45 15.03
C MET A 226 6.77 5.53 14.42
N ALA A 227 5.74 5.96 15.15
CA ALA A 227 4.88 7.07 14.76
C ALA A 227 5.68 8.38 14.65
N SER A 228 6.47 8.71 15.67
CA SER A 228 7.33 9.89 15.65
C SER A 228 8.34 9.85 14.49
N MET A 229 8.96 8.70 14.24
CA MET A 229 9.88 8.53 13.11
C MET A 229 9.17 8.73 11.76
N SER A 230 7.96 8.19 11.60
CA SER A 230 7.20 8.36 10.36
C SER A 230 6.78 9.82 10.13
N ILE A 231 6.40 10.53 11.18
CA ILE A 231 6.07 11.98 11.12
C ILE A 231 7.32 12.80 10.77
N LEU A 232 8.46 12.50 11.39
CA LEU A 232 9.72 13.19 11.09
C LEU A 232 10.16 12.93 9.64
N ALA A 233 10.00 11.71 9.14
CA ALA A 233 10.29 11.38 7.75
C ALA A 233 9.38 12.18 6.80
N LEU A 234 8.07 12.22 7.06
CA LEU A 234 7.11 13.02 6.29
C LEU A 234 7.48 14.50 6.31
N ALA A 235 7.81 15.06 7.49
CA ALA A 235 8.25 16.45 7.61
C ALA A 235 9.52 16.73 6.80
N ALA A 236 10.46 15.78 6.76
CA ALA A 236 11.66 15.90 5.93
C ALA A 236 11.29 15.90 4.42
N GLY A 237 10.38 15.04 3.98
CA GLY A 237 9.88 15.03 2.60
C GLY A 237 9.21 16.35 2.21
N ILE A 238 8.34 16.89 3.06
CA ILE A 238 7.71 18.20 2.88
C ILE A 238 8.77 19.32 2.81
N THR A 239 9.76 19.27 3.70
CA THR A 239 10.85 20.26 3.71
C THR A 239 11.64 20.24 2.41
N ILE A 240 11.98 19.05 1.88
CA ILE A 240 12.66 18.91 0.59
C ILE A 240 11.79 19.48 -0.53
N ALA A 241 10.50 19.18 -0.56
CA ALA A 241 9.56 19.73 -1.53
C ALA A 241 9.45 21.26 -1.44
N TRP A 242 9.44 21.80 -0.23
CA TRP A 242 9.44 23.25 -0.01
C TRP A 242 10.68 23.94 -0.61
N PHE A 243 11.87 23.43 -0.33
CA PHE A 243 13.11 24.07 -0.81
C PHE A 243 13.37 23.90 -2.31
N PHE A 244 13.01 22.75 -2.88
CA PHE A 244 13.37 22.39 -4.25
C PHE A 244 12.19 22.32 -5.21
N GLY A 245 10.96 22.21 -4.72
CA GLY A 245 9.75 22.04 -5.51
C GLY A 245 8.80 23.23 -5.47
N GLY A 246 9.06 24.23 -4.60
CA GLY A 246 8.20 25.41 -4.50
C GLY A 246 6.84 25.14 -3.85
N LEU A 247 6.78 24.22 -2.88
CA LEU A 247 5.56 23.88 -2.12
C LEU A 247 5.06 25.08 -1.29
#